data_bc260706259742e682b7fd151ac7da52
#
_entry.id   bc260706259742e682b7fd151ac7da52
#
_cell.length_a   1.000
_cell.length_b   1.000
_cell.length_c   1.000
_cell.angle_alpha   90.00
_cell.angle_beta   90.00
_cell.angle_gamma   90.00
#
_symmetry.space_group_name_H-M   'P 1'
#
loop_
_entity.id
_entity.type
_entity.pdbx_description
1 polymer ?
#
loop_
_entity_poly.entity_id
_entity_poly.type
_entity_poly.pdbx_seq_one_letter_code
_entity_poly.pdbx_strand_id
1 'polypeptide(L)'
;MPIPGNVISEAVLRYGRERDRYLELAARVADICRRDIVEANAIRAQVTVRAKSAKSFESKLRRFAKRQDKDFPTVDVVFEQIGDFAGVRIATWRPEDEARVADEIQKRFCGPGGREVSVDKKDRLNVNGDSFYRATHCQVFLPEDELVGAYENLKGASCEIQVCSMMAHLWNEIEHDIGYKPGGGTLQPNEKGLLEALGHLIRSGDAIITRLLEANEVRLEEQTGDFDDVYDFVARLRKVFPDADLSLHAGQLFEEIQALGLTSMEKLKEAIGESNLNPGRAKQKLFQFNQILRNKGHEDYSPNEDSSDLVLVLLLEKFAQKIEENHQAGRGVGRPPRIASIAKRFRQYRADLRG
;
A
#
# COMPACT_ATOMS: atom_id res chain seq x y z
N MET A 1 -14.17 -34.86 -5.33
CA MET A 1 -14.38 -35.82 -4.20
C MET A 1 -14.32 -35.04 -2.88
N PRO A 2 -14.99 -35.50 -1.82
CA PRO A 2 -14.85 -34.80 -0.52
C PRO A 2 -13.41 -34.92 -0.03
N ILE A 3 -12.90 -33.86 0.62
CA ILE A 3 -11.55 -33.84 1.18
C ILE A 3 -11.43 -34.98 2.21
N PRO A 4 -10.45 -35.89 2.10
CA PRO A 4 -10.27 -36.96 3.07
C PRO A 4 -10.01 -36.41 4.47
N GLY A 5 -10.57 -37.03 5.50
CA GLY A 5 -10.44 -36.57 6.89
C GLY A 5 -9.00 -36.55 7.41
N ASN A 6 -8.17 -37.50 6.96
CA ASN A 6 -6.74 -37.54 7.27
C ASN A 6 -6.00 -36.34 6.65
N VAL A 7 -6.34 -35.92 5.41
CA VAL A 7 -5.75 -34.75 4.75
C VAL A 7 -6.03 -33.48 5.53
N ILE A 8 -7.26 -33.33 6.07
CA ILE A 8 -7.61 -32.17 6.92
C ILE A 8 -6.73 -32.14 8.17
N SER A 9 -6.64 -33.28 8.88
CA SER A 9 -5.88 -33.36 10.15
C SER A 9 -4.38 -33.11 9.92
N GLU A 10 -3.81 -33.72 8.89
CA GLU A 10 -2.41 -33.54 8.52
C GLU A 10 -2.10 -32.10 8.07
N ALA A 11 -2.99 -31.47 7.28
CA ALA A 11 -2.84 -30.09 6.86
C ALA A 11 -2.87 -29.12 8.06
N VAL A 12 -3.75 -29.34 9.04
CA VAL A 12 -3.84 -28.54 10.26
C VAL A 12 -2.57 -28.70 11.12
N LEU A 13 -2.06 -29.91 11.25
CA LEU A 13 -0.80 -30.16 11.96
C LEU A 13 0.40 -29.49 11.27
N ARG A 14 0.50 -29.62 9.93
CA ARG A 14 1.54 -28.93 9.15
C ARG A 14 1.44 -27.41 9.33
N TYR A 15 0.25 -26.85 9.19
CA TYR A 15 0.03 -25.41 9.40
C TYR A 15 0.45 -24.96 10.80
N GLY A 16 0.14 -25.74 11.82
CA GLY A 16 0.56 -25.44 13.20
C GLY A 16 2.10 -25.32 13.35
N ARG A 17 2.88 -26.14 12.64
CA ARG A 17 4.34 -26.08 12.61
C ARG A 17 4.91 -24.93 11.80
N GLU A 18 4.21 -24.54 10.71
CA GLU A 18 4.65 -23.49 9.78
C GLU A 18 4.05 -22.12 10.10
N ARG A 19 3.19 -22.02 11.13
CA ARG A 19 2.42 -20.81 11.43
C ARG A 19 3.31 -19.56 11.67
N ASP A 20 4.43 -19.74 12.34
CA ASP A 20 5.34 -18.62 12.62
C ASP A 20 5.97 -18.07 11.34
N ARG A 21 6.26 -18.94 10.35
CA ARG A 21 6.69 -18.54 9.01
C ARG A 21 5.64 -17.64 8.31
N TYR A 22 4.36 -17.97 8.43
CA TYR A 22 3.28 -17.15 7.85
C TYR A 22 3.06 -15.84 8.63
N LEU A 23 3.29 -15.83 9.94
CA LEU A 23 3.27 -14.60 10.74
C LEU A 23 4.41 -13.66 10.34
N GLU A 24 5.61 -14.20 10.14
CA GLU A 24 6.78 -13.45 9.72
C GLU A 24 6.58 -12.88 8.29
N LEU A 25 6.04 -13.68 7.36
CA LEU A 25 5.67 -13.22 6.03
C LEU A 25 4.67 -12.06 6.10
N ALA A 26 3.60 -12.21 6.87
CA ALA A 26 2.59 -11.17 7.01
C ALA A 26 3.17 -9.89 7.65
N ALA A 27 4.05 -10.03 8.64
CA ALA A 27 4.75 -8.90 9.26
C ALA A 27 5.65 -8.17 8.25
N ARG A 28 6.44 -8.92 7.45
CA ARG A 28 7.30 -8.33 6.41
C ARG A 28 6.50 -7.62 5.32
N VAL A 29 5.44 -8.25 4.82
CA VAL A 29 4.53 -7.63 3.83
C VAL A 29 3.89 -6.37 4.41
N ALA A 30 3.42 -6.40 5.67
CA ALA A 30 2.82 -5.23 6.31
C ALA A 30 3.82 -4.08 6.50
N ASP A 31 5.07 -4.39 6.80
CA ASP A 31 6.13 -3.40 6.95
C ASP A 31 6.42 -2.70 5.62
N ILE A 32 6.51 -3.46 4.53
CA ILE A 32 6.64 -2.92 3.17
C ILE A 32 5.41 -2.05 2.82
N CYS A 33 4.20 -2.54 3.07
CA CYS A 33 2.98 -1.78 2.81
C CYS A 33 2.94 -0.47 3.59
N ARG A 34 3.35 -0.47 4.86
CA ARG A 34 3.38 0.73 5.69
C ARG A 34 4.39 1.74 5.17
N ARG A 35 5.64 1.32 4.99
CA ARG A 35 6.75 2.21 4.64
C ARG A 35 6.70 2.65 3.17
N ASP A 36 6.59 1.67 2.25
CA ASP A 36 6.81 1.92 0.82
C ASP A 36 5.51 2.32 0.07
N ILE A 37 4.34 2.03 0.65
CA ILE A 37 3.04 2.34 0.02
C ILE A 37 2.32 3.46 0.78
N VAL A 38 2.04 3.28 2.06
CA VAL A 38 1.20 4.20 2.83
C VAL A 38 1.96 5.48 3.17
N GLU A 39 3.08 5.35 3.89
CA GLU A 39 3.88 6.50 4.34
C GLU A 39 4.54 7.22 3.16
N ALA A 40 5.15 6.46 2.22
CA ALA A 40 5.80 7.03 1.05
C ALA A 40 4.87 7.90 0.19
N ASN A 41 3.59 7.59 0.14
CA ASN A 41 2.60 8.27 -0.70
C ASN A 41 1.61 9.15 0.09
N ALA A 42 1.92 9.50 1.32
CA ALA A 42 1.07 10.31 2.19
C ALA A 42 -0.40 9.82 2.21
N ILE A 43 -0.61 8.50 2.27
CA ILE A 43 -1.94 7.90 2.35
C ILE A 43 -2.33 7.76 3.84
N ARG A 44 -3.52 8.23 4.20
CA ARG A 44 -4.06 8.02 5.54
C ARG A 44 -4.67 6.61 5.62
N ALA A 45 -3.96 5.68 6.24
CA ALA A 45 -4.42 4.30 6.38
C ALA A 45 -3.86 3.62 7.63
N GLN A 46 -4.55 2.58 8.08
CA GLN A 46 -4.08 1.67 9.11
C GLN A 46 -3.67 0.35 8.46
N VAL A 47 -2.45 -0.12 8.74
CA VAL A 47 -1.94 -1.40 8.27
C VAL A 47 -1.90 -2.39 9.43
N THR A 48 -2.62 -3.50 9.31
CA THR A 48 -2.70 -4.54 10.33
C THR A 48 -2.31 -5.90 9.78
N VAL A 49 -1.72 -6.73 10.65
CA VAL A 49 -1.26 -8.09 10.32
C VAL A 49 -2.27 -9.10 10.81
N ARG A 50 -2.54 -10.12 10.01
CA ARG A 50 -3.37 -11.24 10.39
C ARG A 50 -2.76 -12.56 9.92
N ALA A 51 -2.66 -13.53 10.83
CA ALA A 51 -2.46 -14.91 10.45
C ALA A 51 -3.69 -15.73 10.86
N LYS A 52 -4.10 -16.65 10.00
CA LYS A 52 -5.23 -17.51 10.27
C LYS A 52 -4.97 -18.36 11.53
N SER A 53 -5.94 -18.52 12.42
CA SER A 53 -5.82 -19.49 13.49
C SER A 53 -5.97 -20.92 12.95
N ALA A 54 -5.30 -21.89 13.57
CA ALA A 54 -5.42 -23.30 13.19
C ALA A 54 -6.90 -23.77 13.20
N LYS A 55 -7.68 -23.30 14.17
CA LYS A 55 -9.12 -23.59 14.28
C LYS A 55 -9.91 -23.00 13.10
N SER A 56 -9.60 -21.77 12.68
CA SER A 56 -10.24 -21.13 11.52
C SER A 56 -9.87 -21.83 10.22
N PHE A 57 -8.62 -22.28 10.11
CA PHE A 57 -8.15 -23.06 8.96
C PHE A 57 -8.87 -24.41 8.87
N GLU A 58 -8.93 -25.17 9.96
CA GLU A 58 -9.67 -26.43 10.02
C GLU A 58 -11.14 -26.23 9.65
N SER A 59 -11.79 -25.22 10.20
CA SER A 59 -13.19 -24.90 9.91
C SER A 59 -13.40 -24.57 8.40
N LYS A 60 -12.43 -23.90 7.76
CA LYS A 60 -12.45 -23.64 6.31
C LYS A 60 -12.36 -24.92 5.51
N LEU A 61 -11.43 -25.83 5.84
CA LEU A 61 -11.28 -27.12 5.16
C LEU A 61 -12.53 -28.01 5.31
N ARG A 62 -13.09 -28.12 6.51
CA ARG A 62 -14.33 -28.86 6.78
C ARG A 62 -15.52 -28.30 5.98
N ARG A 63 -15.60 -26.96 5.82
CA ARG A 63 -16.62 -26.31 4.99
C ARG A 63 -16.46 -26.66 3.51
N PHE A 64 -15.23 -26.64 2.96
CA PHE A 64 -14.98 -27.07 1.59
C PHE A 64 -15.34 -28.54 1.38
N ALA A 65 -14.98 -29.42 2.32
CA ALA A 65 -15.36 -30.84 2.28
C ALA A 65 -16.89 -31.03 2.26
N LYS A 66 -17.63 -30.21 3.04
CA LYS A 66 -19.10 -30.29 3.09
C LYS A 66 -19.76 -29.77 1.81
N ARG A 67 -19.22 -28.72 1.20
CA ARG A 67 -19.76 -28.10 -0.03
C ARG A 67 -19.38 -28.85 -1.29
N GLN A 68 -18.31 -29.64 -1.25
CA GLN A 68 -17.72 -30.34 -2.39
C GLN A 68 -17.31 -29.40 -3.55
N ASP A 69 -17.04 -28.14 -3.24
CA ASP A 69 -16.68 -27.08 -4.18
C ASP A 69 -15.15 -27.01 -4.45
N LYS A 70 -14.38 -27.75 -3.68
CA LYS A 70 -12.92 -27.86 -3.79
C LYS A 70 -12.48 -29.31 -3.65
N ASP A 71 -11.56 -29.76 -4.51
CA ASP A 71 -10.91 -31.04 -4.41
C ASP A 71 -9.47 -30.87 -3.89
N PHE A 72 -9.20 -31.45 -2.73
CA PHE A 72 -7.88 -31.43 -2.10
C PHE A 72 -7.42 -32.86 -1.82
N PRO A 73 -6.88 -33.58 -2.84
CA PRO A 73 -6.48 -34.98 -2.68
C PRO A 73 -5.29 -35.16 -1.74
N THR A 74 -4.42 -34.15 -1.61
CA THR A 74 -3.22 -34.21 -0.76
C THR A 74 -3.04 -32.92 0.05
N VAL A 75 -2.20 -33.00 1.08
CA VAL A 75 -1.84 -31.83 1.91
C VAL A 75 -1.14 -30.74 1.08
N ASP A 76 -0.28 -31.12 0.14
CA ASP A 76 0.43 -30.16 -0.71
C ASP A 76 -0.54 -29.35 -1.57
N VAL A 77 -1.54 -29.98 -2.18
CA VAL A 77 -2.58 -29.28 -2.93
C VAL A 77 -3.37 -28.30 -2.06
N VAL A 78 -3.59 -28.62 -0.77
CA VAL A 78 -4.20 -27.67 0.18
C VAL A 78 -3.36 -26.41 0.29
N PHE A 79 -2.03 -26.55 0.46
CA PHE A 79 -1.12 -25.42 0.63
C PHE A 79 -0.86 -24.64 -0.66
N GLU A 80 -0.98 -25.27 -1.81
CA GLU A 80 -0.90 -24.63 -3.12
C GLU A 80 -2.13 -23.78 -3.45
N GLN A 81 -3.32 -24.24 -3.06
CA GLN A 81 -4.59 -23.60 -3.45
C GLN A 81 -5.15 -22.64 -2.38
N ILE A 82 -4.70 -22.74 -1.14
CA ILE A 82 -5.11 -21.84 -0.05
C ILE A 82 -4.03 -20.78 0.16
N GLY A 83 -4.31 -19.57 -0.30
CA GLY A 83 -3.36 -18.45 -0.25
C GLY A 83 -3.52 -17.50 0.94
N ASP A 84 -4.50 -17.72 1.85
CA ASP A 84 -4.84 -16.79 2.93
C ASP A 84 -4.30 -17.25 4.32
N PHE A 85 -3.14 -17.91 4.34
CA PHE A 85 -2.45 -18.26 5.59
C PHE A 85 -1.84 -17.03 6.26
N ALA A 86 -1.16 -16.20 5.47
CA ALA A 86 -0.68 -14.87 5.84
C ALA A 86 -1.63 -13.82 5.27
N GLY A 87 -1.95 -12.81 6.05
CA GLY A 87 -2.82 -11.74 5.64
C GLY A 87 -2.37 -10.38 6.15
N VAL A 88 -2.52 -9.37 5.32
CA VAL A 88 -2.36 -7.96 5.68
C VAL A 88 -3.65 -7.24 5.33
N ARG A 89 -4.05 -6.30 6.17
CA ARG A 89 -5.18 -5.43 5.89
C ARG A 89 -4.71 -3.99 5.89
N ILE A 90 -5.12 -3.25 4.86
CA ILE A 90 -4.90 -1.83 4.72
C ILE A 90 -6.27 -1.17 4.73
N ALA A 91 -6.57 -0.45 5.82
CA ALA A 91 -7.83 0.27 5.98
C ALA A 91 -7.56 1.76 5.73
N THR A 92 -7.97 2.27 4.56
CA THR A 92 -7.79 3.67 4.17
C THR A 92 -8.85 4.56 4.81
N TRP A 93 -8.53 5.83 5.04
CA TRP A 93 -9.54 6.77 5.53
C TRP A 93 -10.51 7.17 4.43
N ARG A 94 -10.02 7.28 3.18
CA ARG A 94 -10.82 7.57 1.99
C ARG A 94 -11.01 6.33 1.14
N PRO A 95 -12.22 6.04 0.65
CA PRO A 95 -12.43 4.97 -0.32
C PRO A 95 -11.61 5.14 -1.61
N GLU A 96 -11.38 6.37 -2.04
CA GLU A 96 -10.64 6.70 -3.26
C GLU A 96 -9.18 6.24 -3.19
N ASP A 97 -8.59 6.21 -2.00
CA ASP A 97 -7.22 5.75 -1.79
C ASP A 97 -7.07 4.22 -1.97
N GLU A 98 -8.17 3.45 -1.95
CA GLU A 98 -8.13 1.99 -2.14
C GLU A 98 -7.52 1.61 -3.51
N ALA A 99 -7.86 2.35 -4.57
CA ALA A 99 -7.33 2.11 -5.90
C ALA A 99 -5.83 2.45 -5.96
N ARG A 100 -5.42 3.57 -5.38
CA ARG A 100 -4.01 3.99 -5.31
C ARG A 100 -3.16 2.98 -4.57
N VAL A 101 -3.64 2.49 -3.43
CA VAL A 101 -2.96 1.43 -2.66
C VAL A 101 -2.83 0.16 -3.49
N ALA A 102 -3.89 -0.25 -4.22
CA ALA A 102 -3.85 -1.44 -5.07
C ALA A 102 -2.82 -1.30 -6.21
N ASP A 103 -2.74 -0.13 -6.85
CA ASP A 103 -1.76 0.17 -7.90
C ASP A 103 -0.32 0.11 -7.37
N GLU A 104 -0.07 0.65 -6.16
CA GLU A 104 1.26 0.57 -5.53
C GLU A 104 1.61 -0.86 -5.10
N ILE A 105 0.62 -1.67 -4.66
CA ILE A 105 0.83 -3.10 -4.39
C ILE A 105 1.30 -3.83 -5.65
N GLN A 106 0.68 -3.57 -6.82
CA GLN A 106 1.09 -4.18 -8.08
C GLN A 106 2.52 -3.83 -8.50
N LYS A 107 2.97 -2.60 -8.21
CA LYS A 107 4.33 -2.15 -8.51
C LYS A 107 5.38 -2.74 -7.56
N ARG A 108 5.00 -2.98 -6.29
CA ARG A 108 5.95 -3.33 -5.23
C ARG A 108 6.09 -4.82 -4.99
N PHE A 109 5.09 -5.62 -5.33
CA PHE A 109 5.06 -7.06 -5.10
C PHE A 109 4.95 -7.84 -6.41
N CYS A 110 5.13 -9.16 -6.31
CA CYS A 110 4.93 -10.09 -7.41
C CYS A 110 3.66 -10.92 -7.20
N GLY A 111 3.03 -11.32 -8.29
CA GLY A 111 1.99 -12.35 -8.31
C GLY A 111 2.57 -13.76 -8.42
N PRO A 112 1.71 -14.79 -8.55
CA PRO A 112 2.13 -16.18 -8.67
C PRO A 112 3.13 -16.40 -9.82
N GLY A 113 4.28 -17.01 -9.51
CA GLY A 113 5.33 -17.31 -10.50
C GLY A 113 6.02 -16.06 -11.07
N GLY A 114 6.08 -14.96 -10.32
CA GLY A 114 6.73 -13.71 -10.73
C GLY A 114 5.91 -12.88 -11.73
N ARG A 115 4.65 -13.22 -11.95
CA ARG A 115 3.72 -12.47 -12.80
C ARG A 115 3.23 -11.20 -12.09
N GLU A 116 2.44 -10.41 -12.79
CA GLU A 116 1.74 -9.26 -12.20
C GLU A 116 0.77 -9.71 -11.10
N VAL A 117 0.61 -8.88 -10.07
CA VAL A 117 -0.33 -9.12 -8.97
C VAL A 117 -1.76 -8.98 -9.48
N SER A 118 -2.58 -10.00 -9.29
CA SER A 118 -4.01 -9.93 -9.59
C SER A 118 -4.74 -9.10 -8.53
N VAL A 119 -5.55 -8.15 -8.98
CA VAL A 119 -6.41 -7.29 -8.15
C VAL A 119 -7.86 -7.73 -8.32
N ASP A 120 -8.46 -8.27 -7.26
CA ASP A 120 -9.86 -8.74 -7.23
C ASP A 120 -10.72 -7.77 -6.39
N LYS A 121 -11.44 -6.89 -7.06
CA LYS A 121 -12.35 -5.92 -6.42
C LYS A 121 -13.69 -6.59 -6.11
N LYS A 122 -14.04 -6.63 -4.83
CA LYS A 122 -15.30 -7.19 -4.32
C LYS A 122 -16.18 -6.08 -3.78
N ASP A 123 -17.28 -5.81 -4.44
CA ASP A 123 -18.37 -4.97 -3.94
C ASP A 123 -19.70 -5.71 -4.12
N ARG A 124 -20.11 -6.45 -3.11
CA ARG A 124 -21.27 -7.34 -3.21
C ARG A 124 -22.59 -6.60 -3.34
N LEU A 125 -22.71 -5.40 -2.78
CA LEU A 125 -23.94 -4.63 -2.92
C LEU A 125 -24.18 -4.22 -4.37
N ASN A 126 -23.13 -3.78 -5.06
CA ASN A 126 -23.24 -3.36 -6.46
C ASN A 126 -23.38 -4.54 -7.44
N VAL A 127 -22.93 -5.74 -7.03
CA VAL A 127 -22.98 -6.93 -7.89
C VAL A 127 -24.24 -7.76 -7.63
N ASN A 128 -24.56 -8.07 -6.38
CA ASN A 128 -25.62 -9.02 -6.01
C ASN A 128 -26.73 -8.38 -5.17
N GLY A 129 -26.51 -7.20 -4.58
CA GLY A 129 -27.48 -6.53 -3.71
C GLY A 129 -27.74 -7.19 -2.35
N ASP A 130 -26.94 -8.19 -1.97
CA ASP A 130 -27.18 -9.05 -0.82
C ASP A 130 -26.27 -8.77 0.40
N SER A 131 -25.23 -7.97 0.24
CA SER A 131 -24.29 -7.67 1.32
C SER A 131 -23.55 -6.35 1.06
N PHE A 132 -23.20 -5.62 2.13
CA PHE A 132 -22.38 -4.40 2.06
C PHE A 132 -20.88 -4.69 2.05
N TYR A 133 -20.48 -5.94 1.92
CA TYR A 133 -19.07 -6.32 1.85
C TYR A 133 -18.36 -5.62 0.69
N ARG A 134 -17.28 -4.91 1.02
CA ARG A 134 -16.41 -4.24 0.05
C ARG A 134 -14.96 -4.37 0.46
N ALA A 135 -14.13 -4.92 -0.39
CA ALA A 135 -12.67 -4.96 -0.26
C ALA A 135 -12.01 -5.27 -1.60
N THR A 136 -10.80 -4.79 -1.79
CA THR A 136 -9.91 -5.20 -2.86
C THR A 136 -8.93 -6.24 -2.33
N HIS A 137 -8.85 -7.39 -2.98
CA HIS A 137 -7.99 -8.50 -2.61
C HIS A 137 -6.80 -8.61 -3.57
N CYS A 138 -5.59 -8.67 -3.03
CA CYS A 138 -4.36 -8.87 -3.79
C CYS A 138 -3.62 -10.07 -3.21
N GLN A 139 -3.33 -11.07 -4.04
CA GLN A 139 -2.49 -12.20 -3.65
C GLN A 139 -1.06 -11.88 -4.05
N VAL A 140 -0.17 -11.72 -3.08
CA VAL A 140 1.19 -11.24 -3.29
C VAL A 140 2.25 -12.24 -2.84
N PHE A 141 3.42 -12.13 -3.48
CA PHE A 141 4.66 -12.80 -3.10
C PHE A 141 5.73 -11.73 -2.92
N LEU A 142 6.68 -11.97 -2.00
CA LEU A 142 7.83 -11.08 -1.86
C LEU A 142 8.71 -11.15 -3.11
N PRO A 143 9.19 -10.01 -3.62
CA PRO A 143 10.16 -9.97 -4.70
C PRO A 143 11.52 -10.52 -4.23
N GLU A 144 12.37 -10.96 -5.18
CA GLU A 144 13.64 -11.66 -4.86
C GLU A 144 14.60 -10.80 -4.01
N ASP A 145 14.59 -9.48 -4.17
CA ASP A 145 15.42 -8.57 -3.39
C ASP A 145 15.00 -8.43 -1.92
N GLU A 146 13.81 -8.88 -1.57
CA GLU A 146 13.32 -8.98 -0.18
C GLU A 146 13.59 -10.35 0.46
N LEU A 147 13.96 -11.35 -0.36
CA LEU A 147 14.19 -12.73 0.06
C LEU A 147 15.67 -12.97 0.38
N VAL A 148 16.23 -12.20 1.32
CA VAL A 148 17.63 -12.26 1.69
C VAL A 148 17.82 -12.54 3.20
N GLY A 149 18.84 -13.28 3.55
CA GLY A 149 19.18 -13.59 4.94
C GLY A 149 18.04 -14.36 5.64
N ALA A 150 17.51 -13.80 6.71
CA ALA A 150 16.44 -14.44 7.50
C ALA A 150 15.13 -14.66 6.73
N TYR A 151 14.93 -13.93 5.62
CA TYR A 151 13.69 -14.00 4.83
C TYR A 151 13.74 -15.00 3.67
N GLU A 152 14.86 -15.66 3.43
CA GLU A 152 14.97 -16.70 2.37
C GLU A 152 13.97 -17.83 2.54
N ASN A 153 13.62 -18.18 3.79
CA ASN A 153 12.62 -19.19 4.10
C ASN A 153 11.20 -18.80 3.72
N LEU A 154 10.94 -17.53 3.39
CA LEU A 154 9.63 -17.03 2.95
C LEU A 154 9.39 -17.21 1.45
N LYS A 155 10.41 -17.63 0.70
CA LYS A 155 10.32 -17.88 -0.74
C LYS A 155 9.17 -18.85 -1.07
N GLY A 156 8.37 -18.48 -2.06
CA GLY A 156 7.22 -19.26 -2.53
C GLY A 156 5.99 -19.23 -1.62
N ALA A 157 6.05 -18.55 -0.46
CA ALA A 157 4.86 -18.33 0.38
C ALA A 157 4.12 -17.06 -0.07
N SER A 158 2.79 -17.14 -0.11
CA SER A 158 1.93 -16.02 -0.50
C SER A 158 1.27 -15.36 0.70
N CYS A 159 0.98 -14.07 0.54
CA CYS A 159 0.22 -13.27 1.50
C CYS A 159 -1.00 -12.64 0.79
N GLU A 160 -2.16 -12.66 1.44
CA GLU A 160 -3.34 -11.94 0.96
C GLU A 160 -3.34 -10.53 1.56
N ILE A 161 -3.30 -9.50 0.70
CA ILE A 161 -3.52 -8.12 1.12
C ILE A 161 -4.98 -7.76 0.83
N GLN A 162 -5.69 -7.30 1.85
CA GLN A 162 -7.05 -6.79 1.75
C GLN A 162 -7.05 -5.28 1.93
N VAL A 163 -7.52 -4.54 0.93
CA VAL A 163 -7.62 -3.08 0.97
C VAL A 163 -9.09 -2.70 1.02
N CYS A 164 -9.48 -1.85 1.97
CA CYS A 164 -10.83 -1.33 2.12
C CYS A 164 -10.80 -0.01 2.90
N SER A 165 -11.90 0.75 2.90
CA SER A 165 -12.02 1.90 3.80
C SER A 165 -12.13 1.47 5.27
N MET A 166 -11.82 2.37 6.22
CA MET A 166 -12.00 2.12 7.65
C MET A 166 -13.45 1.75 7.99
N MET A 167 -14.40 2.41 7.34
CA MET A 167 -15.84 2.14 7.55
C MET A 167 -16.22 0.78 6.98
N ALA A 168 -15.77 0.44 5.77
CA ALA A 168 -16.00 -0.88 5.19
C ALA A 168 -15.32 -1.98 6.01
N HIS A 169 -14.11 -1.71 6.55
CA HIS A 169 -13.44 -2.64 7.45
C HIS A 169 -14.29 -2.97 8.67
N LEU A 170 -14.86 -1.96 9.33
CA LEU A 170 -15.72 -2.16 10.50
C LEU A 170 -16.89 -3.08 10.15
N TRP A 171 -17.58 -2.82 9.04
CA TRP A 171 -18.71 -3.64 8.61
C TRP A 171 -18.30 -5.08 8.29
N ASN A 172 -17.21 -5.26 7.56
CA ASN A 172 -16.67 -6.56 7.15
C ASN A 172 -16.34 -7.44 8.38
N GLU A 173 -15.80 -6.86 9.46
CA GLU A 173 -15.51 -7.59 10.70
C GLU A 173 -16.78 -7.99 11.44
N ILE A 174 -17.77 -7.08 11.54
CA ILE A 174 -19.05 -7.35 12.22
C ILE A 174 -19.82 -8.43 11.46
N GLU A 175 -19.97 -8.29 10.14
CA GLU A 175 -20.67 -9.28 9.31
C GLU A 175 -19.98 -10.63 9.37
N HIS A 176 -18.67 -10.68 9.32
CA HIS A 176 -17.91 -11.91 9.44
C HIS A 176 -18.11 -12.59 10.80
N ASP A 177 -18.21 -11.81 11.88
CA ASP A 177 -18.35 -12.33 13.23
C ASP A 177 -19.78 -12.84 13.51
N ILE A 178 -20.77 -12.09 13.08
CA ILE A 178 -22.19 -12.39 13.36
C ILE A 178 -22.78 -13.31 12.29
N GLY A 179 -22.53 -13.01 11.00
CA GLY A 179 -23.15 -13.71 9.88
C GLY A 179 -22.49 -15.00 9.47
N TYR A 180 -21.22 -15.21 9.82
CA TYR A 180 -20.41 -16.27 9.21
C TYR A 180 -19.86 -17.33 10.18
N LYS A 181 -19.97 -17.17 11.50
CA LYS A 181 -19.44 -18.16 12.47
C LYS A 181 -20.29 -19.42 12.48
N PRO A 182 -19.65 -20.62 12.36
CA PRO A 182 -20.35 -21.88 12.52
C PRO A 182 -20.83 -22.01 13.97
N GLY A 183 -22.12 -22.10 14.18
CA GLY A 183 -22.74 -22.28 15.49
C GLY A 183 -23.85 -21.29 15.83
N GLY A 184 -23.94 -20.14 15.12
CA GLY A 184 -24.97 -19.12 15.33
C GLY A 184 -26.29 -19.37 14.58
N GLY A 185 -26.35 -20.37 13.69
CA GLY A 185 -27.53 -20.59 12.87
C GLY A 185 -27.66 -19.55 11.72
N THR A 186 -28.86 -19.42 11.16
CA THR A 186 -29.19 -18.39 10.18
C THR A 186 -29.59 -17.09 10.89
N LEU A 187 -29.07 -15.96 10.42
CA LEU A 187 -29.45 -14.65 10.93
C LEU A 187 -30.97 -14.49 10.97
N GLN A 188 -31.48 -14.01 12.09
CA GLN A 188 -32.87 -13.67 12.23
C GLN A 188 -33.22 -12.42 11.38
N PRO A 189 -34.48 -12.24 10.97
CA PRO A 189 -34.90 -11.08 10.17
C PRO A 189 -34.51 -9.72 10.78
N ASN A 190 -34.61 -9.60 12.11
CA ASN A 190 -34.19 -8.39 12.82
C ASN A 190 -32.69 -8.15 12.75
N GLU A 191 -31.83 -9.18 12.87
CA GLU A 191 -30.39 -9.09 12.79
C GLU A 191 -29.95 -8.67 11.35
N LYS A 192 -30.65 -9.22 10.33
CA LYS A 192 -30.43 -8.81 8.94
C LYS A 192 -30.76 -7.34 8.72
N GLY A 193 -31.91 -6.88 9.21
CA GLY A 193 -32.32 -5.47 9.11
C GLY A 193 -31.34 -4.52 9.81
N LEU A 194 -30.78 -4.92 10.96
CA LEU A 194 -29.78 -4.13 11.68
C LEU A 194 -28.43 -4.09 10.92
N LEU A 195 -27.99 -5.21 10.34
CA LEU A 195 -26.78 -5.24 9.50
C LEU A 195 -26.94 -4.39 8.24
N GLU A 196 -28.10 -4.40 7.62
CA GLU A 196 -28.41 -3.56 6.46
C GLU A 196 -28.39 -2.07 6.84
N ALA A 197 -29.06 -1.69 7.92
CA ALA A 197 -29.05 -0.32 8.44
C ALA A 197 -27.61 0.16 8.76
N LEU A 198 -26.80 -0.70 9.39
CA LEU A 198 -25.39 -0.44 9.63
C LEU A 198 -24.61 -0.26 8.31
N GLY A 199 -24.88 -1.07 7.29
CA GLY A 199 -24.25 -0.95 5.98
C GLY A 199 -24.51 0.40 5.32
N HIS A 200 -25.73 0.91 5.38
CA HIS A 200 -26.08 2.25 4.91
C HIS A 200 -25.37 3.36 5.69
N LEU A 201 -25.33 3.23 7.03
CA LEU A 201 -24.61 4.18 7.88
C LEU A 201 -23.12 4.24 7.54
N ILE A 202 -22.49 3.10 7.29
CA ILE A 202 -21.07 3.00 6.92
C ILE A 202 -20.77 3.68 5.58
N ARG A 203 -21.62 3.50 4.57
CA ARG A 203 -21.48 4.22 3.29
C ARG A 203 -21.64 5.73 3.45
N SER A 204 -22.58 6.16 4.28
CA SER A 204 -22.71 7.58 4.61
C SER A 204 -21.51 8.11 5.37
N GLY A 205 -20.94 7.30 6.27
CA GLY A 205 -19.73 7.61 7.01
C GLY A 205 -18.50 7.81 6.10
N ASP A 206 -18.30 6.94 5.11
CA ASP A 206 -17.25 7.10 4.10
C ASP A 206 -17.35 8.47 3.39
N ALA A 207 -18.54 8.84 2.93
CA ALA A 207 -18.77 10.12 2.26
C ALA A 207 -18.53 11.33 3.18
N ILE A 208 -18.89 11.22 4.46
CA ILE A 208 -18.67 12.28 5.45
C ILE A 208 -17.16 12.44 5.73
N ILE A 209 -16.43 11.33 5.91
CA ILE A 209 -14.99 11.35 6.14
C ILE A 209 -14.27 11.98 4.95
N THR A 210 -14.60 11.61 3.72
CA THR A 210 -14.03 12.21 2.50
C THR A 210 -14.21 13.72 2.52
N ARG A 211 -15.43 14.23 2.73
CA ARG A 211 -15.72 15.67 2.77
C ARG A 211 -15.00 16.40 3.92
N LEU A 212 -14.87 15.73 5.09
CA LEU A 212 -14.16 16.29 6.22
C LEU A 212 -12.66 16.46 5.92
N LEU A 213 -12.06 15.47 5.27
CA LEU A 213 -10.66 15.52 4.86
C LEU A 213 -10.42 16.59 3.77
N GLU A 214 -11.32 16.71 2.79
CA GLU A 214 -11.29 17.79 1.78
C GLU A 214 -11.35 19.17 2.43
N ALA A 215 -12.28 19.38 3.36
CA ALA A 215 -12.40 20.64 4.08
C ALA A 215 -11.15 20.94 4.94
N ASN A 216 -10.54 19.90 5.55
CA ASN A 216 -9.29 20.04 6.27
C ASN A 216 -8.13 20.42 5.34
N GLU A 217 -8.03 19.84 4.15
CA GLU A 217 -6.99 20.16 3.17
C GLU A 217 -7.06 21.63 2.73
N VAL A 218 -8.27 22.14 2.41
CA VAL A 218 -8.48 23.56 2.09
C VAL A 218 -8.02 24.46 3.23
N ARG A 219 -8.26 24.09 4.49
CA ARG A 219 -7.79 24.84 5.64
C ARG A 219 -6.27 24.82 5.78
N LEU A 220 -5.63 23.68 5.52
CA LEU A 220 -4.17 23.50 5.57
C LEU A 220 -3.48 24.34 4.49
N GLU A 221 -4.07 24.52 3.32
CA GLU A 221 -3.52 25.36 2.25
C GLU A 221 -3.26 26.81 2.71
N GLU A 222 -4.03 27.33 3.65
CA GLU A 222 -3.90 28.69 4.17
C GLU A 222 -2.91 28.82 5.35
N GLN A 223 -2.36 27.71 5.83
CA GLN A 223 -1.42 27.76 6.96
C GLN A 223 -0.07 28.36 6.56
N THR A 224 0.60 28.93 7.54
CA THR A 224 1.93 29.57 7.45
C THR A 224 2.87 28.99 8.50
N GLY A 225 4.16 29.29 8.41
CA GLY A 225 5.16 28.77 9.34
C GLY A 225 5.70 27.40 8.93
N ASP A 226 6.29 26.68 9.86
CA ASP A 226 6.85 25.36 9.61
C ASP A 226 5.73 24.34 9.29
N PHE A 227 6.05 23.30 8.52
CA PHE A 227 5.11 22.23 8.20
C PHE A 227 4.87 21.33 9.42
N ASP A 228 3.61 21.08 9.75
CA ASP A 228 3.24 20.21 10.86
C ASP A 228 3.48 18.73 10.52
N ASP A 229 3.11 18.32 9.32
CA ASP A 229 3.26 16.95 8.82
C ASP A 229 3.29 16.90 7.27
N VAL A 230 3.39 15.69 6.72
CA VAL A 230 3.39 15.47 5.27
C VAL A 230 2.09 15.91 4.59
N TYR A 231 0.96 15.86 5.29
CA TYR A 231 -0.33 16.26 4.73
C TYR A 231 -0.47 17.77 4.62
N ASP A 232 0.03 18.51 5.61
CA ASP A 232 0.16 19.95 5.57
C ASP A 232 1.11 20.39 4.44
N PHE A 233 2.27 19.75 4.32
CA PHE A 233 3.21 19.98 3.22
C PHE A 233 2.56 19.81 1.85
N VAL A 234 1.86 18.67 1.62
CA VAL A 234 1.15 18.39 0.37
C VAL A 234 0.07 19.43 0.08
N ALA A 235 -0.75 19.78 1.09
CA ALA A 235 -1.81 20.77 0.94
C ALA A 235 -1.28 22.13 0.50
N ARG A 236 -0.23 22.64 1.17
CA ARG A 236 0.38 23.94 0.80
C ARG A 236 1.04 23.93 -0.57
N LEU A 237 1.61 22.80 -0.99
CA LEU A 237 2.17 22.66 -2.34
C LEU A 237 1.12 22.72 -3.45
N ARG A 238 -0.14 22.32 -3.21
CA ARG A 238 -1.22 22.38 -4.20
C ARG A 238 -1.45 23.77 -4.76
N LYS A 239 -1.23 24.82 -3.97
CA LYS A 239 -1.29 26.21 -4.48
C LYS A 239 -0.29 26.48 -5.60
N VAL A 240 0.84 25.78 -5.59
CA VAL A 240 1.89 25.94 -6.59
C VAL A 240 1.71 24.94 -7.75
N PHE A 241 1.25 23.73 -7.45
CA PHE A 241 1.12 22.61 -8.40
C PHE A 241 -0.31 22.04 -8.36
N PRO A 242 -1.33 22.80 -8.81
CA PRO A 242 -2.74 22.41 -8.64
C PRO A 242 -3.15 21.16 -9.42
N ASP A 243 -2.43 20.85 -10.52
CA ASP A 243 -2.78 19.76 -11.45
C ASP A 243 -2.03 18.45 -11.16
N ALA A 244 -1.18 18.41 -10.12
CA ALA A 244 -0.35 17.23 -9.82
C ALA A 244 -0.88 16.44 -8.62
N ASP A 245 -0.75 15.10 -8.64
CA ASP A 245 -0.95 14.26 -7.47
C ASP A 245 0.25 14.34 -6.52
N LEU A 246 0.30 15.44 -5.77
CA LEU A 246 1.42 15.72 -4.88
C LEU A 246 1.56 14.77 -3.69
N SER A 247 0.57 13.94 -3.39
CA SER A 247 0.69 12.91 -2.36
C SER A 247 1.56 11.74 -2.80
N LEU A 248 1.60 11.47 -4.10
CA LEU A 248 2.48 10.43 -4.64
C LEU A 248 3.96 10.81 -4.41
N HIS A 249 4.70 9.93 -3.74
CA HIS A 249 6.09 10.08 -3.31
C HIS A 249 6.36 11.20 -2.27
N ALA A 250 5.31 11.81 -1.70
CA ALA A 250 5.45 12.93 -0.79
C ALA A 250 6.17 12.58 0.52
N GLY A 251 5.99 11.36 1.05
CA GLY A 251 6.58 10.97 2.32
C GLY A 251 8.10 11.03 2.29
N GLN A 252 8.73 10.41 1.29
CA GLN A 252 10.19 10.44 1.14
C GLN A 252 10.70 11.87 0.90
N LEU A 253 10.00 12.65 0.08
CA LEU A 253 10.38 14.04 -0.16
C LEU A 253 10.27 14.87 1.12
N PHE A 254 9.22 14.68 1.92
CA PHE A 254 9.02 15.38 3.18
C PHE A 254 10.13 15.09 4.18
N GLU A 255 10.54 13.83 4.34
CA GLU A 255 11.68 13.46 5.17
C GLU A 255 12.96 14.18 4.73
N GLU A 256 13.22 14.25 3.42
CA GLU A 256 14.39 14.93 2.89
C GLU A 256 14.37 16.44 3.11
N ILE A 257 13.25 17.13 2.89
CA ILE A 257 13.16 18.57 3.14
C ILE A 257 13.33 18.89 4.62
N GLN A 258 12.83 18.04 5.53
CA GLN A 258 13.09 18.18 6.97
C GLN A 258 14.59 18.00 7.29
N ALA A 259 15.24 16.97 6.74
CA ALA A 259 16.67 16.73 6.91
C ALA A 259 17.55 17.87 6.32
N LEU A 260 17.06 18.55 5.29
CA LEU A 260 17.70 19.72 4.68
C LEU A 260 17.43 21.03 5.47
N GLY A 261 16.54 21.01 6.47
CA GLY A 261 16.11 22.19 7.23
C GLY A 261 15.12 23.10 6.48
N LEU A 262 14.49 22.57 5.40
CA LEU A 262 13.52 23.30 4.57
C LEU A 262 12.10 23.09 5.12
N THR A 263 11.88 23.50 6.36
CA THR A 263 10.69 23.14 7.15
C THR A 263 9.46 24.01 6.87
N SER A 264 9.53 25.01 5.97
CA SER A 264 8.40 25.87 5.60
C SER A 264 8.39 26.19 4.11
N MET A 265 7.26 26.70 3.60
CA MET A 265 7.15 27.16 2.20
C MET A 265 8.12 28.31 1.89
N GLU A 266 8.38 29.19 2.85
CA GLU A 266 9.32 30.32 2.71
C GLU A 266 10.75 29.80 2.51
N LYS A 267 11.20 28.89 3.38
CA LYS A 267 12.53 28.24 3.28
C LYS A 267 12.66 27.46 1.99
N LEU A 268 11.60 26.77 1.57
CA LEU A 268 11.58 26.02 0.31
C LEU A 268 11.71 26.94 -0.90
N LYS A 269 10.96 28.05 -0.93
CA LYS A 269 11.04 29.09 -1.96
C LYS A 269 12.41 29.75 -2.01
N GLU A 270 12.99 30.07 -0.88
CA GLU A 270 14.36 30.63 -0.79
C GLU A 270 15.39 29.63 -1.32
N ALA A 271 15.26 28.35 -0.96
CA ALA A 271 16.21 27.32 -1.36
C ALA A 271 16.19 27.05 -2.88
N ILE A 272 15.01 26.96 -3.49
CA ILE A 272 14.83 26.72 -4.93
C ILE A 272 14.97 28.01 -5.73
N GLY A 273 14.65 29.17 -5.14
CA GLY A 273 14.43 30.45 -5.77
C GLY A 273 12.95 30.63 -6.14
N GLU A 274 12.35 31.70 -5.68
CA GLU A 274 10.89 31.91 -5.78
C GLU A 274 10.36 31.80 -7.21
N SER A 275 11.06 32.39 -8.18
CA SER A 275 10.72 32.31 -9.63
C SER A 275 10.88 30.89 -10.21
N ASN A 276 11.65 30.04 -9.57
CA ASN A 276 11.96 28.68 -10.04
C ASN A 276 10.95 27.65 -9.52
N LEU A 277 10.29 27.92 -8.39
CA LEU A 277 9.27 27.02 -7.85
C LEU A 277 7.94 27.23 -8.60
N ASN A 278 7.87 26.68 -9.81
CA ASN A 278 6.68 26.72 -10.65
C ASN A 278 6.52 25.44 -11.48
N PRO A 279 5.28 25.08 -11.88
CA PRO A 279 4.99 23.85 -12.61
C PRO A 279 5.72 23.72 -13.95
N GLY A 280 5.78 24.80 -14.72
CA GLY A 280 6.38 24.80 -16.05
C GLY A 280 7.87 24.43 -15.99
N ARG A 281 8.62 25.08 -15.09
CA ARG A 281 10.04 24.78 -14.87
C ARG A 281 10.26 23.37 -14.33
N ALA A 282 9.44 22.94 -13.40
CA ALA A 282 9.53 21.61 -12.83
C ALA A 282 9.31 20.52 -13.89
N LYS A 283 8.23 20.61 -14.67
CA LYS A 283 7.92 19.69 -15.76
C LYS A 283 9.01 19.67 -16.84
N GLN A 284 9.50 20.84 -17.24
CA GLN A 284 10.61 20.92 -18.22
C GLN A 284 11.86 20.19 -17.74
N LYS A 285 12.29 20.44 -16.50
CA LYS A 285 13.48 19.79 -15.93
C LYS A 285 13.31 18.29 -15.76
N LEU A 286 12.16 17.89 -15.28
CA LEU A 286 11.83 16.49 -15.08
C LEU A 286 11.81 15.75 -16.42
N PHE A 287 11.21 16.32 -17.44
CA PHE A 287 11.22 15.78 -18.81
C PHE A 287 12.64 15.61 -19.35
N GLN A 288 13.50 16.65 -19.23
CA GLN A 288 14.90 16.59 -19.66
C GLN A 288 15.66 15.48 -18.93
N PHE A 289 15.47 15.37 -17.61
CA PHE A 289 16.13 14.35 -16.82
C PHE A 289 15.66 12.94 -17.18
N ASN A 290 14.36 12.75 -17.35
CA ASN A 290 13.79 11.47 -17.77
C ASN A 290 14.27 11.04 -19.15
N GLN A 291 14.44 11.98 -20.10
CA GLN A 291 15.03 11.66 -21.40
C GLN A 291 16.48 11.15 -21.27
N ILE A 292 17.29 11.78 -20.42
CA ILE A 292 18.66 11.33 -20.18
C ILE A 292 18.66 9.93 -19.54
N LEU A 293 17.82 9.69 -18.53
CA LEU A 293 17.72 8.38 -17.87
C LEU A 293 17.31 7.30 -18.87
N ARG A 294 16.34 7.57 -19.73
CA ARG A 294 15.91 6.65 -20.80
C ARG A 294 17.04 6.34 -21.77
N ASN A 295 17.73 7.35 -22.25
CA ASN A 295 18.87 7.17 -23.17
C ASN A 295 20.05 6.40 -22.56
N LYS A 296 20.16 6.38 -21.22
CA LYS A 296 21.19 5.66 -20.46
C LYS A 296 20.72 4.30 -19.92
N GLY A 297 19.49 3.88 -20.19
CA GLY A 297 18.93 2.60 -19.73
C GLY A 297 18.61 2.55 -18.23
N HIS A 298 18.20 3.67 -17.67
CA HIS A 298 17.88 3.82 -16.24
C HIS A 298 16.42 4.22 -15.99
N GLU A 299 15.49 3.72 -16.78
CA GLU A 299 14.07 4.07 -16.70
C GLU A 299 13.44 3.74 -15.33
N ASP A 300 13.91 2.70 -14.64
CA ASP A 300 13.43 2.30 -13.30
C ASP A 300 13.60 3.40 -12.22
N TYR A 301 14.43 4.40 -12.49
CA TYR A 301 14.69 5.52 -11.58
C TYR A 301 14.08 6.84 -12.06
N SER A 302 13.20 6.79 -13.04
CA SER A 302 12.59 8.00 -13.59
C SER A 302 11.65 8.64 -12.57
N PRO A 303 11.83 9.94 -12.26
CA PRO A 303 10.83 10.72 -11.50
C PRO A 303 9.50 10.76 -12.21
N ASN A 304 8.41 10.80 -11.44
CA ASN A 304 7.05 10.84 -11.97
C ASN A 304 6.61 12.29 -12.24
N GLU A 305 6.08 12.54 -13.44
CA GLU A 305 5.66 13.87 -13.90
C GLU A 305 4.37 14.37 -13.23
N ASP A 306 3.62 13.47 -12.61
CA ASP A 306 2.38 13.79 -11.88
C ASP A 306 2.51 13.38 -10.40
N SER A 307 3.51 13.96 -9.74
CA SER A 307 3.77 13.65 -8.33
C SER A 307 4.60 14.76 -7.67
N SER A 308 4.90 14.57 -6.38
CA SER A 308 5.82 15.44 -5.63
C SER A 308 7.27 15.44 -6.18
N ASP A 309 7.61 14.53 -7.11
CA ASP A 309 8.90 14.56 -7.81
C ASP A 309 9.12 15.85 -8.62
N LEU A 310 8.05 16.57 -8.95
CA LEU A 310 8.15 17.92 -9.51
C LEU A 310 8.93 18.87 -8.60
N VAL A 311 8.75 18.76 -7.28
CA VAL A 311 9.52 19.55 -6.31
C VAL A 311 10.92 18.96 -6.12
N LEU A 312 11.02 17.63 -6.08
CA LEU A 312 12.30 16.93 -5.96
C LEU A 312 13.28 17.37 -7.05
N VAL A 313 12.88 17.39 -8.33
CA VAL A 313 13.77 17.74 -9.43
C VAL A 313 14.32 19.17 -9.35
N LEU A 314 13.55 20.09 -8.75
CA LEU A 314 14.01 21.45 -8.49
C LEU A 314 15.04 21.51 -7.35
N LEU A 315 14.87 20.69 -6.32
CA LEU A 315 15.81 20.58 -5.20
C LEU A 315 17.13 19.91 -5.60
N LEU A 316 17.12 18.97 -6.53
CA LEU A 316 18.30 18.24 -6.96
C LEU A 316 19.37 19.15 -7.54
N GLU A 317 19.03 20.30 -8.12
CA GLU A 317 20.03 21.25 -8.62
C GLU A 317 21.01 21.70 -7.54
N LYS A 318 20.53 21.91 -6.33
CA LYS A 318 21.30 22.42 -5.20
C LYS A 318 21.70 21.34 -4.20
N PHE A 319 20.83 20.35 -3.98
CA PHE A 319 20.94 19.43 -2.86
C PHE A 319 21.18 17.97 -3.25
N ALA A 320 21.34 17.63 -4.53
CA ALA A 320 21.50 16.22 -4.96
C ALA A 320 22.64 15.50 -4.22
N GLN A 321 23.77 16.18 -3.96
CA GLN A 321 24.87 15.61 -3.21
C GLN A 321 24.49 15.32 -1.75
N LYS A 322 23.85 16.27 -1.08
CA LYS A 322 23.47 16.14 0.32
C LYS A 322 22.40 15.06 0.51
N ILE A 323 21.42 14.98 -0.41
CA ILE A 323 20.42 13.91 -0.43
C ILE A 323 21.08 12.53 -0.59
N GLU A 324 22.05 12.38 -1.50
CA GLU A 324 22.77 11.11 -1.64
C GLU A 324 23.60 10.78 -0.37
N GLU A 325 24.24 11.77 0.25
CA GLU A 325 25.03 11.60 1.47
C GLU A 325 24.17 11.23 2.69
N ASN A 326 22.94 11.72 2.81
CA ASN A 326 22.01 11.36 3.87
C ASN A 326 21.67 9.86 3.87
N HIS A 327 21.80 9.19 2.73
CA HIS A 327 21.46 7.78 2.53
C HIS A 327 22.67 6.91 2.20
N GLN A 328 23.84 7.18 2.80
CA GLN A 328 24.99 6.32 2.63
C GLN A 328 24.68 4.89 3.10
N ALA A 329 25.21 3.91 2.33
CA ALA A 329 24.98 2.50 2.59
C ALA A 329 25.33 2.14 4.04
N GLY A 330 24.32 1.78 4.83
CA GLY A 330 24.48 1.18 6.14
C GLY A 330 25.04 -0.25 6.06
N ARG A 331 25.30 -0.85 7.21
CA ARG A 331 25.76 -2.25 7.29
C ARG A 331 24.65 -3.29 7.06
N GLY A 332 23.43 -2.85 6.77
CA GLY A 332 22.26 -3.70 6.54
C GLY A 332 22.06 -4.09 5.09
N VAL A 333 21.25 -5.12 4.88
CA VAL A 333 20.75 -5.52 3.56
C VAL A 333 19.53 -4.65 3.26
N GLY A 334 19.52 -3.95 2.14
CA GLY A 334 18.39 -3.13 1.72
C GLY A 334 18.72 -2.28 0.51
N ARG A 335 17.68 -1.91 -0.25
CA ARG A 335 17.80 -0.92 -1.32
C ARG A 335 17.97 0.48 -0.71
N PRO A 336 18.84 1.34 -1.26
CA PRO A 336 18.79 2.76 -0.94
C PRO A 336 17.39 3.30 -1.31
N PRO A 337 16.86 4.27 -0.56
CA PRO A 337 15.59 4.90 -0.89
C PRO A 337 15.57 5.38 -2.35
N ARG A 338 14.41 5.32 -2.99
CA ARG A 338 14.23 5.77 -4.38
C ARG A 338 14.81 7.16 -4.60
N ILE A 339 14.55 8.08 -3.69
CA ILE A 339 15.02 9.47 -3.77
C ILE A 339 16.55 9.58 -3.80
N ALA A 340 17.27 8.76 -3.04
CA ALA A 340 18.74 8.72 -3.06
C ALA A 340 19.27 8.20 -4.40
N SER A 341 18.61 7.19 -4.97
CA SER A 341 18.95 6.64 -6.29
C SER A 341 18.75 7.68 -7.39
N ILE A 342 17.65 8.45 -7.34
CA ILE A 342 17.38 9.56 -8.24
C ILE A 342 18.45 10.66 -8.08
N ALA A 343 18.78 11.06 -6.86
CA ALA A 343 19.79 12.09 -6.58
C ALA A 343 21.17 11.68 -7.11
N LYS A 344 21.58 10.42 -6.91
CA LYS A 344 22.81 9.86 -7.46
C LYS A 344 22.86 9.95 -8.99
N ARG A 345 21.77 9.56 -9.67
CA ARG A 345 21.69 9.63 -11.14
C ARG A 345 21.70 11.08 -11.62
N PHE A 346 21.01 11.98 -10.96
CA PHE A 346 21.02 13.40 -11.27
C PHE A 346 22.43 13.97 -11.21
N ARG A 347 23.21 13.66 -10.18
CA ARG A 347 24.62 14.07 -10.07
C ARG A 347 25.48 13.49 -11.18
N GLN A 348 25.31 12.20 -11.46
CA GLN A 348 26.07 11.49 -12.50
C GLN A 348 25.91 12.14 -13.88
N TYR A 349 24.69 12.59 -14.21
CA TYR A 349 24.37 13.16 -15.52
C TYR A 349 24.19 14.67 -15.52
N ARG A 350 24.72 15.36 -14.48
CA ARG A 350 24.58 16.81 -14.34
C ARG A 350 25.18 17.61 -15.52
N ALA A 351 26.21 17.11 -16.14
CA ALA A 351 26.83 17.73 -17.32
C ALA A 351 25.89 17.70 -18.53
N ASP A 352 25.22 16.56 -18.74
CA ASP A 352 24.26 16.35 -19.84
C ASP A 352 22.97 17.20 -19.67
N LEU A 353 22.67 17.62 -18.43
CA LEU A 353 21.54 18.52 -18.12
C LEU A 353 21.82 19.99 -18.35
N ARG A 354 23.10 20.38 -18.53
CA ARG A 354 23.52 21.78 -18.71
C ARG A 354 23.88 22.12 -20.16
N GLY A 355 23.97 21.12 -21.03
CA GLY A 355 24.16 21.28 -22.47
C GLY A 355 22.84 21.43 -23.17
#